data_8a797ebbe14ab644e28fc5da715ab983
#
_entry.id   8a797ebbe14ab644e28fc5da715ab983
#
_cell.length_a   1.000
_cell.length_b   1.000
_cell.length_c   1.000
_cell.angle_alpha   90.00
_cell.angle_beta   90.00
_cell.angle_gamma   90.00
#
_symmetry.space_group_name_H-M   'P 1'
#
loop_
_entity.id
_entity.type
_entity.pdbx_description
1 polymer ?
#
loop_
_entity_poly.entity_id
_entity_poly.type
_entity_poly.pdbx_seq_one_letter_code
_entity_poly.pdbx_strand_id
1 'polypeptide(L)'
;MSKFGFQLYSARNFQPFVNIYPLLTEAGYTHVEGYGAMYAALDDAGLNALRADLDRNGLTMPTGHFGLDLLESDPTRALKIAKLLGIEAVYCPYLLPDMRPKDASSWFSFGQRLQEIGKPLRDAGLTFGWHNHDFEFVTLEDGSTPQEQIFAGGPELAWEADIAWIIRGAADPFAWIESYGKRITAVHVKDIAPAGTNTDEDGWADVGQGTVPWKDLMAALKAYGVRHYILEHDNPKDVARLIKRSIAAFNTY
;
A
#
# COMPACT_ATOMS: atom_id res chain seq x y z
N MET A 1 19.89 8.79 -0.45
CA MET A 1 19.29 7.74 0.37
C MET A 1 17.83 7.64 -0.01
N SER A 2 17.34 6.43 -0.25
CA SER A 2 15.91 6.21 -0.50
C SER A 2 15.13 6.65 0.75
N LYS A 3 14.02 7.33 0.54
CA LYS A 3 13.14 7.76 1.63
C LYS A 3 12.13 6.64 1.88
N PHE A 4 11.94 6.25 3.14
CA PHE A 4 11.05 5.17 3.51
C PHE A 4 9.84 5.68 4.26
N GLY A 5 8.69 5.10 3.92
CA GLY A 5 7.42 5.32 4.57
C GLY A 5 7.02 4.19 5.50
N PHE A 6 6.01 4.46 6.29
CA PHE A 6 5.39 3.49 7.18
C PHE A 6 3.88 3.53 7.01
N GLN A 7 3.26 2.37 6.74
CA GLN A 7 1.80 2.26 6.67
C GLN A 7 1.20 2.29 8.08
N LEU A 8 0.39 3.31 8.35
CA LEU A 8 -0.22 3.51 9.68
C LEU A 8 -1.21 2.42 10.07
N TYR A 9 -1.71 1.63 9.12
CA TYR A 9 -2.52 0.45 9.40
C TYR A 9 -1.78 -0.56 10.30
N SER A 10 -0.47 -0.68 10.15
CA SER A 10 0.38 -1.50 11.02
C SER A 10 0.34 -1.07 12.49
N ALA A 11 0.05 0.20 12.74
CA ALA A 11 -0.04 0.76 14.09
C ALA A 11 -1.47 0.97 14.58
N ARG A 12 -2.49 0.46 13.88
CA ARG A 12 -3.91 0.71 14.20
C ARG A 12 -4.33 0.29 15.61
N ASN A 13 -3.66 -0.71 16.16
CA ASN A 13 -3.89 -1.23 17.52
C ASN A 13 -3.05 -0.52 18.60
N PHE A 14 -2.20 0.45 18.21
CA PHE A 14 -1.26 1.15 19.10
C PHE A 14 -1.55 2.66 19.17
N GLN A 15 -2.81 3.03 19.05
CA GLN A 15 -3.22 4.42 19.13
C GLN A 15 -3.05 5.01 20.54
N PRO A 16 -2.92 6.34 20.68
CA PRO A 16 -3.01 7.34 19.59
C PRO A 16 -1.71 7.45 18.77
N PHE A 17 -1.85 7.75 17.47
CA PHE A 17 -0.71 7.82 16.54
C PHE A 17 0.33 8.91 16.90
N VAL A 18 -0.04 9.91 17.68
CA VAL A 18 0.91 10.93 18.18
C VAL A 18 2.07 10.32 18.98
N ASN A 19 1.89 9.11 19.53
CA ASN A 19 2.95 8.37 20.21
C ASN A 19 3.83 7.58 19.21
N ILE A 20 3.35 7.35 18.00
CA ILE A 20 4.04 6.57 16.96
C ILE A 20 4.95 7.48 16.11
N TYR A 21 4.52 8.70 15.79
CA TYR A 21 5.28 9.59 14.93
C TYR A 21 6.70 9.88 15.41
N PRO A 22 6.97 10.15 16.70
CA PRO A 22 8.35 10.30 17.19
C PRO A 22 9.19 9.04 16.99
N LEU A 23 8.62 7.84 17.21
CA LEU A 23 9.32 6.57 17.00
C LEU A 23 9.73 6.38 15.54
N LEU A 24 8.87 6.79 14.60
CA LEU A 24 9.15 6.74 13.18
C LEU A 24 10.30 7.66 12.80
N THR A 25 10.25 8.92 13.23
CA THR A 25 11.30 9.90 12.90
C THR A 25 12.62 9.59 13.54
N GLU A 26 12.64 9.14 14.80
CA GLU A 26 13.85 8.67 15.48
C GLU A 26 14.48 7.47 14.77
N ALA A 27 13.67 6.58 14.20
CA ALA A 27 14.15 5.45 13.42
C ALA A 27 14.62 5.82 12.00
N GLY A 28 14.25 7.01 11.50
CA GLY A 28 14.67 7.50 10.19
C GLY A 28 13.62 7.42 9.07
N TYR A 29 12.35 7.12 9.39
CA TYR A 29 11.26 7.25 8.43
C TYR A 29 11.01 8.73 8.10
N THR A 30 10.62 8.98 6.85
CA THR A 30 10.40 10.35 6.37
C THR A 30 8.95 10.64 6.00
N HIS A 31 8.16 9.59 5.84
CA HIS A 31 6.74 9.71 5.49
C HIS A 31 5.94 8.55 6.05
N VAL A 32 4.63 8.75 6.06
CA VAL A 32 3.64 7.74 6.44
C VAL A 32 2.62 7.59 5.32
N GLU A 33 1.94 6.46 5.33
CA GLU A 33 0.75 6.24 4.53
C GLU A 33 -0.45 6.04 5.45
N GLY A 34 -1.54 6.73 5.13
CA GLY A 34 -2.79 6.59 5.88
C GLY A 34 -3.76 5.63 5.20
N TYR A 35 -4.84 5.29 5.86
CA TYR A 35 -5.81 4.32 5.39
C TYR A 35 -7.26 4.77 5.60
N GLY A 36 -8.20 4.19 4.82
CA GLY A 36 -9.59 4.64 4.71
C GLY A 36 -10.33 4.82 6.03
N ALA A 37 -10.26 3.84 6.94
CA ALA A 37 -10.94 3.94 8.24
C ALA A 37 -10.40 5.08 9.12
N MET A 38 -9.10 5.40 9.02
CA MET A 38 -8.52 6.55 9.70
C MET A 38 -9.12 7.86 9.17
N TYR A 39 -9.24 8.01 7.85
CA TYR A 39 -9.82 9.21 7.25
C TYR A 39 -11.31 9.35 7.53
N ALA A 40 -12.05 8.24 7.52
CA ALA A 40 -13.49 8.23 7.80
C ALA A 40 -13.83 8.69 9.22
N ALA A 41 -12.91 8.48 10.17
CA ALA A 41 -13.08 8.89 11.57
C ALA A 41 -12.81 10.40 11.79
N LEU A 42 -12.31 11.13 10.78
CA LEU A 42 -11.87 12.53 10.93
C LEU A 42 -12.79 13.49 10.15
N ASP A 43 -13.21 14.54 10.82
CA ASP A 43 -13.74 15.74 10.17
C ASP A 43 -12.61 16.66 9.70
N ASP A 44 -12.92 17.82 9.19
CA ASP A 44 -11.94 18.78 8.71
C ASP A 44 -10.98 19.28 9.81
N ALA A 45 -11.46 19.44 11.02
CA ALA A 45 -10.65 19.83 12.15
C ALA A 45 -9.66 18.71 12.52
N GLY A 46 -10.12 17.46 12.51
CA GLY A 46 -9.29 16.28 12.71
C GLY A 46 -8.22 16.10 11.64
N LEU A 47 -8.56 16.32 10.36
CA LEU A 47 -7.57 16.28 9.26
C LEU A 47 -6.50 17.38 9.39
N ASN A 48 -6.90 18.59 9.77
CA ASN A 48 -5.94 19.67 10.03
C ASN A 48 -5.05 19.38 11.26
N ALA A 49 -5.60 18.77 12.30
CA ALA A 49 -4.82 18.32 13.45
C ALA A 49 -3.81 17.22 13.06
N LEU A 50 -4.24 16.23 12.27
CA LEU A 50 -3.36 15.20 11.73
C LEU A 50 -2.21 15.82 10.91
N ARG A 51 -2.53 16.77 10.02
CA ARG A 51 -1.50 17.48 9.23
C ARG A 51 -0.49 18.18 10.14
N ALA A 52 -0.97 18.92 11.15
CA ALA A 52 -0.12 19.62 12.10
C ALA A 52 0.75 18.66 12.93
N ASP A 53 0.22 17.46 13.27
CA ASP A 53 0.98 16.42 13.96
C ASP A 53 2.12 15.87 13.10
N LEU A 54 1.85 15.60 11.83
CA LEU A 54 2.87 15.17 10.87
C LEU A 54 3.95 16.24 10.70
N ASP A 55 3.55 17.49 10.50
CA ASP A 55 4.49 18.61 10.34
C ASP A 55 5.40 18.81 11.56
N ARG A 56 4.85 18.69 12.78
CA ARG A 56 5.64 18.77 14.02
C ARG A 56 6.69 17.66 14.14
N ASN A 57 6.41 16.51 13.55
CA ASN A 57 7.34 15.38 13.55
C ASN A 57 8.21 15.32 12.27
N GLY A 58 8.10 16.27 11.36
CA GLY A 58 8.85 16.27 10.11
C GLY A 58 8.47 15.13 9.16
N LEU A 59 7.27 14.59 9.29
CA LEU A 59 6.71 13.53 8.44
C LEU A 59 5.83 14.13 7.34
N THR A 60 5.82 13.49 6.16
CA THR A 60 4.88 13.78 5.07
C THR A 60 3.95 12.59 4.86
N MET A 61 2.89 12.77 4.06
CA MET A 61 1.97 11.69 3.68
C MET A 61 1.77 11.73 2.15
N PRO A 62 2.76 11.26 1.35
CA PRO A 62 2.66 11.34 -0.10
C PRO A 62 1.73 10.31 -0.72
N THR A 63 1.43 9.23 0.00
CA THR A 63 0.54 8.15 -0.44
C THR A 63 -0.58 7.90 0.55
N GLY A 64 -1.68 7.29 0.10
CA GLY A 64 -2.78 6.94 0.98
C GLY A 64 -3.74 5.93 0.36
N HIS A 65 -4.25 5.03 1.22
CA HIS A 65 -5.29 4.06 0.88
C HIS A 65 -6.67 4.67 1.07
N PHE A 66 -7.48 4.62 0.01
CA PHE A 66 -8.85 5.14 0.03
C PHE A 66 -9.82 4.02 -0.35
N GLY A 67 -10.83 3.79 0.50
CA GLY A 67 -11.84 2.78 0.23
C GLY A 67 -12.64 3.07 -1.03
N LEU A 68 -13.05 2.02 -1.73
CA LEU A 68 -13.83 2.09 -2.97
C LEU A 68 -15.12 2.88 -2.77
N ASP A 69 -15.78 2.69 -1.63
CA ASP A 69 -17.01 3.37 -1.25
C ASP A 69 -16.88 4.89 -1.21
N LEU A 70 -15.80 5.41 -0.60
CA LEU A 70 -15.52 6.85 -0.58
C LEU A 70 -15.20 7.38 -1.98
N LEU A 71 -14.38 6.65 -2.72
CA LEU A 71 -13.95 7.05 -4.07
C LEU A 71 -15.14 7.15 -5.05
N GLU A 72 -16.15 6.31 -4.89
CA GLU A 72 -17.36 6.32 -5.71
C GLU A 72 -18.40 7.33 -5.23
N SER A 73 -18.67 7.35 -3.93
CA SER A 73 -19.78 8.15 -3.38
C SER A 73 -19.45 9.62 -3.19
N ASP A 74 -18.17 9.93 -2.84
CA ASP A 74 -17.73 11.31 -2.60
C ASP A 74 -16.27 11.56 -3.02
N PRO A 75 -15.99 11.59 -4.33
CA PRO A 75 -14.65 11.92 -4.83
C PRO A 75 -14.19 13.33 -4.44
N THR A 76 -15.12 14.25 -4.17
CA THR A 76 -14.78 15.60 -3.67
C THR A 76 -14.16 15.52 -2.27
N ARG A 77 -14.70 14.68 -1.39
CA ARG A 77 -14.13 14.44 -0.06
C ARG A 77 -12.76 13.77 -0.16
N ALA A 78 -12.60 12.80 -1.05
CA ALA A 78 -11.32 12.15 -1.31
C ALA A 78 -10.25 13.16 -1.76
N LEU A 79 -10.57 14.03 -2.73
CA LEU A 79 -9.70 15.12 -3.17
C LEU A 79 -9.36 16.10 -2.06
N LYS A 80 -10.33 16.45 -1.21
CA LYS A 80 -10.10 17.35 -0.07
C LYS A 80 -9.12 16.73 0.94
N ILE A 81 -9.28 15.46 1.28
CA ILE A 81 -8.37 14.73 2.15
C ILE A 81 -6.97 14.73 1.56
N ALA A 82 -6.84 14.35 0.29
CA ALA A 82 -5.55 14.32 -0.40
C ALA A 82 -4.85 15.69 -0.36
N LYS A 83 -5.58 16.76 -0.67
CA LYS A 83 -5.05 18.13 -0.65
C LYS A 83 -4.61 18.57 0.73
N LEU A 84 -5.41 18.33 1.78
CA LEU A 84 -5.09 18.74 3.15
C LEU A 84 -3.86 18.01 3.69
N LEU A 85 -3.73 16.73 3.40
CA LEU A 85 -2.64 15.91 3.90
C LEU A 85 -1.39 15.92 3.01
N GLY A 86 -1.49 16.47 1.79
CA GLY A 86 -0.39 16.52 0.83
C GLY A 86 -0.15 15.17 0.14
N ILE A 87 -1.23 14.38 -0.05
CA ILE A 87 -1.17 13.10 -0.76
C ILE A 87 -1.02 13.36 -2.26
N GLU A 88 -0.07 12.70 -2.89
CA GLU A 88 0.24 12.76 -4.32
C GLU A 88 -0.25 11.52 -5.07
N ALA A 89 -0.36 10.39 -4.37
CA ALA A 89 -0.84 9.12 -4.93
C ALA A 89 -1.88 8.46 -4.02
N VAL A 90 -2.99 8.08 -4.63
CA VAL A 90 -4.12 7.41 -3.99
C VAL A 90 -4.25 6.00 -4.54
N TYR A 91 -4.33 5.01 -3.66
CA TYR A 91 -4.54 3.63 -4.05
C TYR A 91 -5.83 3.09 -3.42
N CYS A 92 -6.64 2.40 -4.24
CA CYS A 92 -7.75 1.61 -3.73
C CYS A 92 -7.19 0.25 -3.28
N PRO A 93 -7.27 -0.09 -1.96
CA PRO A 93 -6.46 -1.19 -1.44
C PRO A 93 -7.18 -2.53 -1.43
N TYR A 94 -8.50 -2.57 -1.55
CA TYR A 94 -9.20 -3.79 -1.21
C TYR A 94 -10.60 -3.89 -1.80
N LEU A 95 -10.99 -5.13 -2.09
CA LEU A 95 -12.36 -5.49 -2.43
C LEU A 95 -12.83 -6.60 -1.48
N LEU A 96 -13.98 -6.38 -0.82
CA LEU A 96 -14.54 -7.35 0.10
C LEU A 96 -14.82 -8.68 -0.60
N PRO A 97 -14.67 -9.84 0.07
CA PRO A 97 -14.77 -11.16 -0.56
C PRO A 97 -16.06 -11.41 -1.34
N ASP A 98 -17.19 -10.92 -0.84
CA ASP A 98 -18.51 -11.03 -1.45
C ASP A 98 -18.70 -10.10 -2.67
N MET A 99 -17.85 -9.09 -2.82
CA MET A 99 -17.82 -8.17 -3.96
C MET A 99 -16.85 -8.60 -5.06
N ARG A 100 -16.01 -9.62 -4.83
CA ARG A 100 -14.98 -10.04 -5.79
C ARG A 100 -15.61 -10.73 -6.99
N PRO A 101 -15.33 -10.26 -8.22
CA PRO A 101 -15.72 -10.95 -9.45
C PRO A 101 -15.19 -12.39 -9.49
N LYS A 102 -15.84 -13.24 -10.25
CA LYS A 102 -15.49 -14.68 -10.31
C LYS A 102 -14.89 -15.11 -11.65
N ASP A 103 -15.00 -14.27 -12.66
CA ASP A 103 -14.53 -14.55 -14.01
C ASP A 103 -13.72 -13.38 -14.60
N ALA A 104 -12.95 -13.66 -15.63
CA ALA A 104 -12.06 -12.72 -16.29
C ALA A 104 -12.77 -11.46 -16.80
N SER A 105 -13.93 -11.62 -17.43
CA SER A 105 -14.67 -10.50 -18.00
C SER A 105 -15.19 -9.53 -16.94
N SER A 106 -15.61 -10.06 -15.80
CA SER A 106 -16.07 -9.27 -14.66
C SER A 106 -14.91 -8.56 -13.96
N TRP A 107 -13.72 -9.18 -13.87
CA TRP A 107 -12.51 -8.53 -13.38
C TRP A 107 -12.02 -7.44 -14.34
N PHE A 108 -12.09 -7.67 -15.65
CA PHE A 108 -11.81 -6.65 -16.65
C PHE A 108 -12.74 -5.43 -16.48
N SER A 109 -14.04 -5.69 -16.33
CA SER A 109 -15.05 -4.64 -16.09
C SER A 109 -14.77 -3.88 -14.77
N PHE A 110 -14.29 -4.58 -13.74
CA PHE A 110 -13.84 -3.94 -12.49
C PHE A 110 -12.64 -3.02 -12.73
N GLY A 111 -11.67 -3.42 -13.54
CA GLY A 111 -10.56 -2.55 -13.96
C GLY A 111 -11.03 -1.29 -14.68
N GLN A 112 -12.01 -1.40 -15.59
CA GLN A 112 -12.62 -0.24 -16.25
C GLN A 112 -13.32 0.68 -15.22
N ARG A 113 -14.08 0.10 -14.29
CA ARG A 113 -14.72 0.84 -13.20
C ARG A 113 -13.72 1.60 -12.35
N LEU A 114 -12.61 0.97 -11.95
CA LEU A 114 -11.53 1.63 -11.20
C LEU A 114 -10.93 2.80 -12.00
N GLN A 115 -10.71 2.62 -13.28
CA GLN A 115 -10.19 3.70 -14.13
C GLN A 115 -11.11 4.91 -14.16
N GLU A 116 -12.42 4.70 -14.29
CA GLU A 116 -13.42 5.80 -14.26
C GLU A 116 -13.49 6.46 -12.89
N ILE A 117 -13.52 5.69 -11.81
CA ILE A 117 -13.50 6.19 -10.43
C ILE A 117 -12.26 7.06 -10.16
N GLY A 118 -11.11 6.66 -10.69
CA GLY A 118 -9.85 7.39 -10.53
C GLY A 118 -9.75 8.65 -11.39
N LYS A 119 -10.65 8.85 -12.36
CA LYS A 119 -10.54 9.97 -13.28
C LYS A 119 -10.54 11.34 -12.58
N PRO A 120 -11.44 11.66 -11.62
CA PRO A 120 -11.41 12.94 -10.92
C PRO A 120 -10.08 13.22 -10.19
N LEU A 121 -9.44 12.16 -9.65
CA LEU A 121 -8.15 12.28 -8.97
C LEU A 121 -7.03 12.57 -9.98
N ARG A 122 -7.01 11.84 -11.10
CA ARG A 122 -6.03 12.05 -12.17
C ARG A 122 -6.19 13.44 -12.81
N ASP A 123 -7.41 13.90 -13.05
CA ASP A 123 -7.70 15.25 -13.55
C ASP A 123 -7.20 16.34 -12.60
N ALA A 124 -7.15 16.06 -11.30
CA ALA A 124 -6.57 16.91 -10.27
C ALA A 124 -5.04 16.80 -10.14
N GLY A 125 -4.40 15.97 -10.97
CA GLY A 125 -2.94 15.78 -10.99
C GLY A 125 -2.41 14.74 -10.00
N LEU A 126 -3.29 13.96 -9.37
CA LEU A 126 -2.89 12.87 -8.48
C LEU A 126 -2.63 11.58 -9.28
N THR A 127 -1.72 10.76 -8.79
CA THR A 127 -1.62 9.36 -9.22
C THR A 127 -2.80 8.58 -8.62
N PHE A 128 -3.44 7.72 -9.43
CA PHE A 128 -4.47 6.80 -8.93
C PHE A 128 -4.16 5.37 -9.36
N GLY A 129 -4.30 4.41 -8.45
CA GLY A 129 -3.99 3.03 -8.72
C GLY A 129 -4.68 2.02 -7.82
N TRP A 130 -4.27 0.78 -8.00
CA TRP A 130 -4.68 -0.39 -7.24
C TRP A 130 -3.54 -0.86 -6.34
N HIS A 131 -3.88 -1.33 -5.14
CA HIS A 131 -2.98 -2.07 -4.26
C HIS A 131 -3.48 -3.52 -4.16
N ASN A 132 -2.58 -4.46 -4.33
CA ASN A 132 -2.92 -5.88 -4.38
C ASN A 132 -2.80 -6.59 -3.04
N HIS A 133 -3.58 -7.67 -2.92
CA HIS A 133 -3.43 -8.75 -1.95
C HIS A 133 -3.11 -10.06 -2.67
N ASP A 134 -3.40 -11.19 -2.05
CA ASP A 134 -3.17 -12.53 -2.62
C ASP A 134 -4.25 -12.97 -3.62
N PHE A 135 -5.49 -12.53 -3.44
CA PHE A 135 -6.62 -12.97 -4.23
C PHE A 135 -6.57 -12.52 -5.69
N GLU A 136 -5.77 -11.53 -6.03
CA GLU A 136 -5.59 -11.08 -7.40
C GLU A 136 -4.66 -11.98 -8.23
N PHE A 137 -3.97 -12.90 -7.58
CA PHE A 137 -3.02 -13.81 -8.24
C PHE A 137 -3.54 -15.24 -8.42
N VAL A 138 -4.79 -15.50 -8.04
CA VAL A 138 -5.43 -16.80 -8.32
C VAL A 138 -5.66 -16.97 -9.82
N THR A 139 -5.42 -18.18 -10.33
CA THR A 139 -5.69 -18.50 -11.73
C THR A 139 -7.19 -18.63 -11.96
N LEU A 140 -7.73 -17.87 -12.92
CA LEU A 140 -9.12 -17.93 -13.39
C LEU A 140 -9.31 -19.09 -14.37
N GLU A 141 -10.57 -19.40 -14.74
CA GLU A 141 -10.89 -20.50 -15.64
C GLU A 141 -10.25 -20.37 -17.03
N ASP A 142 -10.03 -19.15 -17.52
CA ASP A 142 -9.37 -18.87 -18.80
C ASP A 142 -7.83 -18.85 -18.72
N GLY A 143 -7.28 -19.13 -17.56
CA GLY A 143 -5.83 -19.13 -17.31
C GLY A 143 -5.21 -17.77 -16.95
N SER A 144 -5.98 -16.68 -17.00
CA SER A 144 -5.55 -15.36 -16.57
C SER A 144 -5.67 -15.20 -15.04
N THR A 145 -5.26 -14.05 -14.55
CA THR A 145 -5.42 -13.68 -13.12
C THR A 145 -6.27 -12.41 -12.97
N PRO A 146 -6.94 -12.20 -11.82
CA PRO A 146 -7.62 -10.95 -11.52
C PRO A 146 -6.75 -9.70 -11.73
N GLN A 147 -5.48 -9.75 -11.31
CA GLN A 147 -4.58 -8.60 -11.47
C GLN A 147 -4.33 -8.25 -12.95
N GLU A 148 -4.15 -9.25 -13.82
CA GLU A 148 -4.01 -9.03 -15.26
C GLU A 148 -5.26 -8.38 -15.84
N GLN A 149 -6.44 -8.85 -15.44
CA GLN A 149 -7.72 -8.33 -15.92
C GLN A 149 -7.99 -6.90 -15.42
N ILE A 150 -7.65 -6.60 -14.16
CA ILE A 150 -7.72 -5.24 -13.62
C ILE A 150 -6.86 -4.29 -14.46
N PHE A 151 -5.64 -4.67 -14.78
CA PHE A 151 -4.74 -3.84 -15.57
C PHE A 151 -5.13 -3.73 -17.04
N ALA A 152 -5.72 -4.78 -17.61
CA ALA A 152 -6.25 -4.77 -18.97
C ALA A 152 -7.46 -3.83 -19.09
N GLY A 153 -8.38 -3.86 -18.11
CA GLY A 153 -9.53 -2.97 -18.05
C GLY A 153 -9.19 -1.53 -17.68
N GLY A 154 -8.14 -1.33 -16.87
CA GLY A 154 -7.67 -0.02 -16.40
C GLY A 154 -6.24 0.30 -16.87
N PRO A 155 -6.02 0.64 -18.15
CA PRO A 155 -4.68 0.86 -18.70
C PRO A 155 -3.93 2.03 -18.06
N GLU A 156 -4.60 3.00 -17.45
CA GLU A 156 -4.00 4.15 -16.79
C GLU A 156 -3.81 3.95 -15.26
N LEU A 157 -4.24 2.82 -14.72
CA LEU A 157 -4.06 2.53 -13.30
C LEU A 157 -2.58 2.38 -12.97
N ALA A 158 -2.12 3.12 -11.97
CA ALA A 158 -0.85 2.88 -11.32
C ALA A 158 -0.96 1.64 -10.42
N TRP A 159 0.18 1.13 -9.99
CA TRP A 159 0.25 0.00 -9.09
C TRP A 159 1.06 0.35 -7.84
N GLU A 160 0.45 0.14 -6.69
CA GLU A 160 1.16 -0.03 -5.44
C GLU A 160 1.33 -1.53 -5.21
N ALA A 161 2.53 -2.02 -5.51
CA ALA A 161 2.80 -3.45 -5.46
C ALA A 161 3.10 -3.91 -4.03
N ASP A 162 2.23 -4.74 -3.45
CA ASP A 162 2.58 -5.48 -2.25
C ASP A 162 3.23 -6.81 -2.63
N ILE A 163 4.55 -6.84 -2.47
CA ILE A 163 5.37 -7.97 -2.90
C ILE A 163 5.11 -9.23 -2.08
N ALA A 164 4.88 -9.08 -0.79
CA ALA A 164 4.65 -10.23 0.07
C ALA A 164 3.28 -10.88 -0.20
N TRP A 165 2.27 -10.10 -0.56
CA TRP A 165 0.99 -10.62 -0.99
C TRP A 165 1.06 -11.31 -2.38
N ILE A 166 1.91 -10.85 -3.30
CA ILE A 166 2.19 -11.58 -4.55
C ILE A 166 2.70 -12.99 -4.23
N ILE A 167 3.70 -13.09 -3.33
CA ILE A 167 4.27 -14.37 -2.90
C ILE A 167 3.22 -15.24 -2.19
N ARG A 168 2.39 -14.69 -1.31
CA ARG A 168 1.29 -15.41 -0.66
C ARG A 168 0.23 -15.89 -1.64
N GLY A 169 0.02 -15.14 -2.72
CA GLY A 169 -0.80 -15.55 -3.87
C GLY A 169 -0.13 -16.62 -4.76
N ALA A 170 1.01 -17.20 -4.33
CA ALA A 170 1.78 -18.19 -5.05
C ALA A 170 2.30 -17.73 -6.43
N ALA A 171 2.44 -16.43 -6.65
CA ALA A 171 2.98 -15.84 -7.85
C ALA A 171 4.45 -15.42 -7.68
N ASP A 172 5.19 -15.37 -8.79
CA ASP A 172 6.59 -14.93 -8.81
C ASP A 172 6.65 -13.40 -8.88
N PRO A 173 7.12 -12.70 -7.83
CA PRO A 173 7.18 -11.25 -7.83
C PRO A 173 8.16 -10.69 -8.87
N PHE A 174 9.20 -11.42 -9.25
CA PHE A 174 10.14 -10.97 -10.29
C PHE A 174 9.47 -10.94 -11.66
N ALA A 175 8.71 -11.98 -12.00
CA ALA A 175 7.96 -12.03 -13.26
C ALA A 175 6.91 -10.89 -13.33
N TRP A 176 6.24 -10.60 -12.22
CA TRP A 176 5.29 -9.50 -12.14
C TRP A 176 5.95 -8.12 -12.26
N ILE A 177 7.10 -7.93 -11.62
CA ILE A 177 7.91 -6.69 -11.77
C ILE A 177 8.38 -6.53 -13.21
N GLU A 178 8.87 -7.60 -13.86
CA GLU A 178 9.30 -7.55 -15.26
C GLU A 178 8.14 -7.14 -16.20
N SER A 179 6.97 -7.74 -16.01
CA SER A 179 5.81 -7.53 -16.88
C SER A 179 5.13 -6.16 -16.65
N TYR A 180 5.03 -5.71 -15.41
CA TYR A 180 4.21 -4.56 -15.02
C TYR A 180 4.98 -3.46 -14.26
N GLY A 181 6.29 -3.55 -14.15
CA GLY A 181 7.12 -2.63 -13.37
C GLY A 181 6.96 -1.15 -13.72
N LYS A 182 6.62 -0.84 -14.98
CA LYS A 182 6.33 0.54 -15.42
C LYS A 182 5.09 1.15 -14.77
N ARG A 183 4.19 0.34 -14.21
CA ARG A 183 3.00 0.79 -13.47
C ARG A 183 3.30 1.02 -12.00
N ILE A 184 4.38 0.44 -11.47
CA ILE A 184 4.70 0.50 -10.05
C ILE A 184 5.17 1.90 -9.69
N THR A 185 4.36 2.59 -8.89
CA THR A 185 4.67 3.93 -8.37
C THR A 185 4.96 3.92 -6.88
N ALA A 186 4.47 2.90 -6.17
CA ALA A 186 4.76 2.61 -4.78
C ALA A 186 4.89 1.10 -4.55
N VAL A 187 5.57 0.72 -3.47
CA VAL A 187 5.76 -0.68 -3.06
C VAL A 187 5.52 -0.82 -1.57
N HIS A 188 4.66 -1.75 -1.18
CA HIS A 188 4.58 -2.21 0.19
C HIS A 188 5.68 -3.23 0.48
N VAL A 189 6.49 -2.89 1.47
CA VAL A 189 7.62 -3.69 1.91
C VAL A 189 7.22 -4.44 3.17
N LYS A 190 6.83 -5.70 2.97
CA LYS A 190 6.42 -6.65 4.01
C LYS A 190 7.33 -7.86 4.01
N ASP A 191 7.39 -8.59 5.10
CA ASP A 191 8.15 -9.84 5.14
C ASP A 191 7.30 -11.00 5.69
N ILE A 192 7.58 -12.19 5.19
CA ILE A 192 6.84 -13.40 5.51
C ILE A 192 7.72 -14.26 6.42
N ALA A 193 7.20 -14.61 7.59
CA ALA A 193 7.89 -15.48 8.52
C ALA A 193 8.09 -16.90 7.94
N PRO A 194 9.13 -17.62 8.33
CA PRO A 194 9.26 -19.03 7.98
C PRO A 194 8.00 -19.82 8.34
N ALA A 195 7.64 -20.80 7.51
CA ALA A 195 6.41 -21.58 7.67
C ALA A 195 6.26 -22.12 9.10
N GLY A 196 5.09 -21.92 9.70
CA GLY A 196 4.75 -22.38 11.04
C GLY A 196 5.29 -21.49 12.19
N THR A 197 5.94 -20.35 11.87
CA THR A 197 6.39 -19.38 12.88
C THR A 197 5.53 -18.11 12.84
N ASN A 198 5.62 -17.27 13.88
CA ASN A 198 4.88 -16.02 14.04
C ASN A 198 3.36 -16.17 13.76
N THR A 199 2.77 -17.31 14.14
CA THR A 199 1.33 -17.60 13.91
C THR A 199 0.41 -16.61 14.63
N ASP A 200 0.90 -16.01 15.68
CA ASP A 200 0.25 -14.98 16.48
C ASP A 200 0.41 -13.55 15.91
N GLU A 201 1.19 -13.42 14.85
CA GLU A 201 1.31 -12.23 13.99
C GLU A 201 0.90 -12.59 12.53
N ASP A 202 -0.01 -13.56 12.34
CA ASP A 202 -0.55 -14.04 11.06
C ASP A 202 0.52 -14.51 10.06
N GLY A 203 1.66 -15.01 10.57
CA GLY A 203 2.80 -15.47 9.78
C GLY A 203 3.56 -14.33 9.08
N TRP A 204 3.40 -13.09 9.52
CA TRP A 204 4.22 -11.98 9.08
C TRP A 204 5.50 -11.86 9.93
N ALA A 205 6.50 -11.17 9.39
CA ALA A 205 7.75 -10.88 10.09
C ALA A 205 8.12 -9.40 9.93
N ASP A 206 8.90 -8.90 10.88
CA ASP A 206 9.60 -7.63 10.68
C ASP A 206 10.50 -7.76 9.44
N VAL A 207 10.59 -6.74 8.58
CA VAL A 207 11.39 -6.80 7.34
C VAL A 207 12.84 -7.16 7.65
N GLY A 208 13.38 -8.11 6.88
CA GLY A 208 14.71 -8.68 7.07
C GLY A 208 14.77 -9.81 8.10
N GLN A 209 13.64 -10.18 8.72
CA GLN A 209 13.55 -11.32 9.63
C GLN A 209 12.74 -12.48 9.03
N GLY A 210 12.26 -12.31 7.80
CA GLY A 210 11.47 -13.30 7.08
C GLY A 210 12.21 -13.94 5.92
N THR A 211 11.44 -14.34 4.91
CA THR A 211 11.91 -15.13 3.77
C THR A 211 11.86 -14.39 2.44
N VAL A 212 11.31 -13.18 2.41
CA VAL A 212 11.19 -12.39 1.17
C VAL A 212 12.57 -11.90 0.73
N PRO A 213 13.00 -12.15 -0.53
CA PRO A 213 14.35 -11.80 -1.00
C PRO A 213 14.48 -10.31 -1.33
N TRP A 214 14.30 -9.45 -0.31
CA TRP A 214 14.23 -7.99 -0.48
C TRP A 214 15.44 -7.37 -1.16
N LYS A 215 16.64 -7.89 -0.91
CA LYS A 215 17.85 -7.37 -1.55
C LYS A 215 17.76 -7.45 -3.08
N ASP A 216 17.32 -8.58 -3.61
CA ASP A 216 17.21 -8.80 -5.06
C ASP A 216 16.00 -8.06 -5.64
N LEU A 217 14.87 -8.05 -4.91
CA LEU A 217 13.67 -7.31 -5.28
C LEU A 217 13.92 -5.80 -5.36
N MET A 218 14.68 -5.23 -4.42
CA MET A 218 15.06 -3.83 -4.47
C MET A 218 15.90 -3.48 -5.69
N ALA A 219 16.81 -4.37 -6.10
CA ALA A 219 17.58 -4.18 -7.32
C ALA A 219 16.69 -4.17 -8.56
N ALA A 220 15.71 -5.10 -8.65
CA ALA A 220 14.74 -5.14 -9.75
C ALA A 220 13.85 -3.89 -9.77
N LEU A 221 13.29 -3.48 -8.63
CA LEU A 221 12.39 -2.33 -8.52
C LEU A 221 13.07 -0.98 -8.84
N LYS A 222 14.33 -0.82 -8.45
CA LYS A 222 15.12 0.38 -8.76
C LYS A 222 15.22 0.66 -10.26
N ALA A 223 15.21 -0.38 -11.10
CA ALA A 223 15.27 -0.24 -12.55
C ALA A 223 14.03 0.46 -13.15
N TYR A 224 12.89 0.44 -12.45
CA TYR A 224 11.63 1.05 -12.88
C TYR A 224 11.35 2.42 -12.27
N GLY A 225 12.25 2.95 -11.41
CA GLY A 225 12.12 4.29 -10.85
C GLY A 225 11.02 4.41 -9.79
N VAL A 226 10.74 3.35 -9.04
CA VAL A 226 9.79 3.36 -7.92
C VAL A 226 10.13 4.47 -6.93
N ARG A 227 9.13 5.29 -6.57
CA ARG A 227 9.35 6.50 -5.76
C ARG A 227 9.11 6.28 -4.27
N HIS A 228 8.15 5.42 -3.91
CA HIS A 228 7.71 5.23 -2.55
C HIS A 228 7.89 3.77 -2.13
N TYR A 229 8.60 3.56 -1.03
CA TYR A 229 8.75 2.27 -0.38
C TYR A 229 8.16 2.39 1.01
N ILE A 230 7.11 1.63 1.30
CA ILE A 230 6.28 1.77 2.48
C ILE A 230 6.33 0.47 3.26
N LEU A 231 6.93 0.53 4.44
CA LEU A 231 6.99 -0.59 5.36
C LEU A 231 5.62 -0.88 5.96
N GLU A 232 5.22 -2.14 5.91
CA GLU A 232 3.97 -2.59 6.49
C GLU A 232 4.08 -3.97 7.14
N HIS A 233 3.21 -4.21 8.12
CA HIS A 233 2.96 -5.48 8.76
C HIS A 233 1.51 -5.51 9.24
N ASP A 234 0.71 -6.50 8.81
CA ASP A 234 -0.73 -6.47 9.05
C ASP A 234 -1.13 -6.66 10.51
N ASN A 235 -0.34 -7.37 11.30
CA ASN A 235 -0.70 -7.70 12.68
C ASN A 235 0.53 -7.77 13.62
N PRO A 236 1.30 -6.68 13.78
CA PRO A 236 2.45 -6.71 14.69
C PRO A 236 2.00 -6.71 16.14
N LYS A 237 2.65 -7.47 17.01
CA LYS A 237 2.46 -7.41 18.47
C LYS A 237 3.23 -6.30 19.15
N ASP A 238 4.28 -5.82 18.52
CA ASP A 238 5.14 -4.75 19.01
C ASP A 238 5.53 -3.82 17.87
N VAL A 239 4.86 -2.68 17.81
CA VAL A 239 5.10 -1.69 16.76
C VAL A 239 6.47 -1.01 16.87
N ALA A 240 7.01 -0.84 18.07
CA ALA A 240 8.33 -0.23 18.26
C ALA A 240 9.44 -1.17 17.77
N ARG A 241 9.30 -2.48 18.01
CA ARG A 241 10.14 -3.53 17.45
C ARG A 241 10.10 -3.51 15.94
N LEU A 242 8.87 -3.54 15.37
CA LEU A 242 8.64 -3.50 13.92
C LEU A 242 9.35 -2.30 13.30
N ILE A 243 9.08 -1.09 13.79
CA ILE A 243 9.65 0.16 13.28
C ILE A 243 11.19 0.09 13.24
N LYS A 244 11.82 -0.28 14.35
CA LYS A 244 13.28 -0.26 14.46
C LYS A 244 13.96 -1.35 13.63
N ARG A 245 13.45 -2.58 13.68
CA ARG A 245 14.07 -3.71 12.98
C ARG A 245 13.93 -3.58 11.46
N SER A 246 12.72 -3.26 11.00
CA SER A 246 12.44 -3.19 9.59
C SER A 246 13.25 -2.10 8.88
N ILE A 247 13.32 -0.89 9.43
CA ILE A 247 14.10 0.18 8.81
C ILE A 247 15.61 -0.12 8.84
N ALA A 248 16.11 -0.74 9.92
CA ALA A 248 17.51 -1.13 10.04
C ALA A 248 17.90 -2.16 8.97
N ALA A 249 17.07 -3.18 8.74
CA ALA A 249 17.28 -4.16 7.68
C ALA A 249 17.19 -3.51 6.29
N PHE A 250 16.16 -2.71 6.05
CA PHE A 250 15.91 -2.10 4.76
C PHE A 250 17.00 -1.11 4.33
N ASN A 251 17.64 -0.43 5.26
CA ASN A 251 18.79 0.45 5.00
C ASN A 251 20.03 -0.30 4.49
N THR A 252 20.03 -1.63 4.51
CA THR A 252 21.12 -2.47 3.99
C THR A 252 20.90 -2.93 2.54
N TYR A 253 19.71 -2.70 1.96
CA TYR A 253 19.30 -3.08 0.61
C TYR A 253 19.44 -1.90 -0.38
#